data_d1a42b96e8ef46332f1a659dec02cf83
#
_entry.id   d1a42b96e8ef46332f1a659dec02cf83
#
_cell.length_a   1.000
_cell.length_b   1.000
_cell.length_c   1.000
_cell.angle_alpha   90.00
_cell.angle_beta   90.00
_cell.angle_gamma   90.00
#
_symmetry.space_group_name_H-M   'P 1'
#
loop_
_entity.id
_entity.type
_entity.pdbx_description
1 polymer ?
#
loop_
_entity_poly.entity_id
_entity_poly.type
_entity_poly.pdbx_seq_one_letter_code
_entity_poly.pdbx_strand_id
1 'polypeptide(L)'
;MKNFRILMAPAWFSALLMVLSACSAPLEDRLSGIPLSKDSLTGKFIWHDLITDDVAQSKRFYREVLGWSYEDTTGPGGRPYTLIFAGNRLVAGMVEMDDPAQADYTRWLGYVSVDDVSKAVTFVRSRGGSAVVGPVDLSGIGRAAAILDPQQAAVGLLESAVGDPDDSLPPRPGVVVWNELVSSDAAEAAGFYAAMAGMDIVEQQRPLGVYRVLRSQGQERAGIMPRPTDDIEPFWLTHFGVVDVAVAAARVEAEGGQVLLGPSPEFRDGSMAVVVDPAGAILALKQWTR
;
A
#
# COMPACT_ATOMS: atom_id res chain seq x y z
N MET A 1 -2.80 -20.42 -17.30
CA MET A 1 -1.85 -19.47 -16.72
C MET A 1 -1.76 -18.30 -17.69
N LYS A 2 -2.40 -17.17 -17.37
CA LYS A 2 -2.27 -15.94 -18.17
C LYS A 2 -0.94 -15.30 -17.77
N ASN A 3 -0.08 -15.05 -18.74
CA ASN A 3 1.20 -14.36 -18.53
C ASN A 3 0.92 -12.95 -18.04
N PHE A 4 1.21 -12.68 -16.76
CA PHE A 4 1.20 -11.34 -16.18
C PHE A 4 2.40 -10.56 -16.77
N ARG A 5 2.22 -9.99 -17.95
CA ARG A 5 3.14 -8.98 -18.49
C ARG A 5 2.69 -7.62 -17.99
N ILE A 6 3.38 -7.09 -17.00
CA ILE A 6 3.27 -5.68 -16.63
C ILE A 6 3.98 -4.88 -17.74
N LEU A 7 3.22 -4.47 -18.74
CA LEU A 7 3.71 -3.57 -19.79
C LEU A 7 3.82 -2.15 -19.22
N MET A 8 5.02 -1.61 -19.27
CA MET A 8 5.34 -0.23 -18.88
C MET A 8 4.83 0.77 -19.91
N ALA A 9 4.02 1.72 -19.49
CA ALA A 9 3.82 2.96 -20.21
C ALA A 9 3.81 4.14 -19.24
N PRO A 10 4.69 5.14 -19.38
CA PRO A 10 4.95 6.17 -18.37
C PRO A 10 3.94 7.32 -18.33
N ALA A 11 2.85 7.28 -19.09
CA ALA A 11 2.02 8.45 -19.32
C ALA A 11 0.79 8.64 -18.38
N TRP A 12 0.52 7.71 -17.44
CA TRP A 12 -0.84 7.56 -16.90
C TRP A 12 -1.02 7.76 -15.40
N PHE A 13 0.04 8.03 -14.67
CA PHE A 13 -0.03 8.29 -13.23
C PHE A 13 -0.44 9.72 -12.84
N SER A 14 -0.65 10.62 -13.80
CA SER A 14 -1.08 11.99 -13.50
C SER A 14 -2.45 12.10 -12.81
N ALA A 15 -3.22 11.02 -12.82
CA ALA A 15 -4.55 10.95 -12.22
C ALA A 15 -4.56 10.65 -10.71
N LEU A 16 -3.48 10.10 -10.17
CA LEU A 16 -3.50 9.41 -8.87
C LEU A 16 -3.37 10.31 -7.63
N LEU A 17 -2.73 11.46 -7.76
CA LEU A 17 -2.40 12.31 -6.61
C LEU A 17 -3.26 13.57 -6.46
N MET A 18 -4.34 13.69 -7.22
CA MET A 18 -5.21 14.87 -7.13
C MET A 18 -6.40 14.66 -6.19
N VAL A 19 -6.20 14.09 -5.01
CA VAL A 19 -7.31 13.78 -4.15
C VAL A 19 -7.23 14.53 -2.82
N LEU A 20 -7.86 15.62 -2.62
CA LEU A 20 -8.34 16.18 -1.36
C LEU A 20 -8.47 17.73 -1.38
N SER A 21 -9.40 18.27 -2.12
CA SER A 21 -9.94 19.62 -1.86
C SER A 21 -11.31 19.80 -2.48
N ALA A 22 -12.35 19.44 -1.77
CA ALA A 22 -13.69 19.97 -1.98
C ALA A 22 -14.48 19.93 -0.66
N CYS A 23 -15.16 21.03 -0.38
CA CYS A 23 -16.02 21.34 0.75
C CYS A 23 -16.68 20.14 1.44
N SER A 24 -16.08 19.68 2.48
CA SER A 24 -16.66 18.83 3.49
C SER A 24 -15.89 19.10 4.78
N ALA A 25 -16.33 18.63 5.93
CA ALA A 25 -15.72 18.87 7.23
C ALA A 25 -14.19 18.88 7.16
N PRO A 26 -13.49 19.73 7.91
CA PRO A 26 -12.05 19.78 7.93
C PRO A 26 -11.47 18.36 8.02
N LEU A 27 -10.37 18.08 7.33
CA LEU A 27 -9.70 16.77 7.37
C LEU A 27 -9.43 16.31 8.79
N GLU A 28 -9.16 17.25 9.70
CA GLU A 28 -9.01 17.02 11.14
C GLU A 28 -10.22 16.31 11.77
N ASP A 29 -11.44 16.66 11.35
CA ASP A 29 -12.66 15.98 11.84
C ASP A 29 -12.80 14.56 11.25
N ARG A 30 -12.26 14.31 10.06
CA ARG A 30 -12.28 12.99 9.40
C ARG A 30 -11.17 12.07 9.88
N LEU A 31 -10.05 12.65 10.32
CA LEU A 31 -8.97 11.94 11.02
C LEU A 31 -9.27 11.77 12.51
N SER A 32 -10.42 12.30 12.99
CA SER A 32 -10.83 12.19 14.39
C SER A 32 -10.90 10.72 14.80
N GLY A 33 -10.10 10.35 15.81
CA GLY A 33 -9.95 8.96 16.28
C GLY A 33 -8.69 8.25 15.75
N ILE A 34 -7.89 8.88 14.89
CA ILE A 34 -6.54 8.44 14.58
C ILE A 34 -5.59 9.32 15.39
N PRO A 35 -4.91 8.80 16.43
CA PRO A 35 -3.84 9.57 17.07
C PRO A 35 -2.75 9.83 16.05
N LEU A 36 -2.40 11.11 15.89
CA LEU A 36 -1.30 11.54 15.01
C LEU A 36 -0.07 11.84 15.87
N SER A 37 1.08 11.38 15.40
CA SER A 37 2.38 11.82 15.91
C SER A 37 2.58 13.30 15.55
N LYS A 38 3.26 14.04 16.44
CA LYS A 38 3.67 15.41 16.13
C LYS A 38 4.89 15.45 15.20
N ASP A 39 5.61 14.34 15.15
CA ASP A 39 6.84 14.20 14.36
C ASP A 39 6.55 13.30 13.14
N SER A 40 7.29 13.51 12.06
CA SER A 40 7.32 12.62 10.92
C SER A 40 7.87 11.24 11.34
N LEU A 41 7.15 10.18 11.04
CA LEU A 41 7.58 8.81 11.25
C LEU A 41 8.19 8.25 9.96
N THR A 42 9.27 8.88 9.51
CA THR A 42 9.95 8.62 8.24
C THR A 42 10.18 7.14 8.00
N GLY A 43 9.83 6.65 6.82
CA GLY A 43 9.89 5.24 6.44
C GLY A 43 8.65 4.42 6.79
N LYS A 44 7.71 4.96 7.59
CA LYS A 44 6.44 4.32 7.87
C LYS A 44 5.50 4.40 6.67
N PHE A 45 4.76 3.33 6.37
CA PHE A 45 3.61 3.41 5.49
C PHE A 45 2.44 4.05 6.24
N ILE A 46 2.04 5.25 5.83
CA ILE A 46 1.07 6.08 6.56
C ILE A 46 -0.29 6.17 5.88
N TRP A 47 -0.38 5.79 4.60
CA TRP A 47 -1.61 5.74 3.84
C TRP A 47 -1.57 4.65 2.78
N HIS A 48 -2.75 4.20 2.32
CA HIS A 48 -2.89 3.26 1.21
C HIS A 48 -4.09 3.65 0.36
N ASP A 49 -3.94 3.60 -0.96
CA ASP A 49 -5.04 3.73 -1.91
C ASP A 49 -5.20 2.45 -2.73
N LEU A 50 -6.42 1.96 -2.84
CA LEU A 50 -6.79 1.02 -3.90
C LEU A 50 -7.05 1.80 -5.18
N ILE A 51 -6.29 1.51 -6.21
CA ILE A 51 -6.53 1.98 -7.56
C ILE A 51 -7.26 0.86 -8.28
N THR A 52 -8.49 1.10 -8.76
CA THR A 52 -9.34 0.07 -9.34
C THR A 52 -10.11 0.61 -10.55
N ASP A 53 -10.47 -0.28 -11.46
CA ASP A 53 -11.34 0.01 -12.61
C ASP A 53 -12.83 -0.18 -12.29
N ASP A 54 -13.18 -0.81 -11.16
CA ASP A 54 -14.55 -1.00 -10.69
C ASP A 54 -14.66 -0.81 -9.17
N VAL A 55 -14.90 0.44 -8.78
CA VAL A 55 -15.12 0.83 -7.37
C VAL A 55 -16.31 0.11 -6.75
N ALA A 56 -17.38 -0.12 -7.51
CA ALA A 56 -18.58 -0.78 -6.98
C ALA A 56 -18.33 -2.26 -6.68
N GLN A 57 -17.60 -2.97 -7.54
CA GLN A 57 -17.19 -4.35 -7.34
C GLN A 57 -16.22 -4.46 -6.16
N SER A 58 -15.20 -3.59 -6.12
CA SER A 58 -14.23 -3.55 -5.01
C SER A 58 -14.91 -3.29 -3.66
N LYS A 59 -15.87 -2.38 -3.58
CA LYS A 59 -16.66 -2.13 -2.35
C LYS A 59 -17.43 -3.37 -1.88
N ARG A 60 -18.04 -4.13 -2.80
CA ARG A 60 -18.74 -5.37 -2.45
C ARG A 60 -17.75 -6.40 -1.90
N PHE A 61 -16.68 -6.66 -2.65
CA PHE A 61 -15.66 -7.65 -2.29
C PHE A 61 -15.05 -7.38 -0.92
N TYR A 62 -14.49 -6.19 -0.70
CA TYR A 62 -13.81 -5.87 0.57
C TYR A 62 -14.76 -5.75 1.75
N ARG A 63 -16.04 -5.43 1.53
CA ARG A 63 -17.06 -5.50 2.60
C ARG A 63 -17.19 -6.92 3.14
N GLU A 64 -17.28 -7.91 2.27
CA GLU A 64 -17.46 -9.31 2.65
C GLU A 64 -16.16 -9.94 3.19
N VAL A 65 -15.01 -9.60 2.61
CA VAL A 65 -13.72 -10.20 2.99
C VAL A 65 -13.12 -9.54 4.24
N LEU A 66 -13.16 -8.19 4.33
CA LEU A 66 -12.48 -7.42 5.39
C LEU A 66 -13.47 -6.69 6.34
N GLY A 67 -14.77 -6.72 6.08
CA GLY A 67 -15.78 -6.07 6.92
C GLY A 67 -15.77 -4.54 6.81
N TRP A 68 -15.34 -3.99 5.68
CA TRP A 68 -15.21 -2.55 5.50
C TRP A 68 -16.54 -1.84 5.21
N SER A 69 -16.61 -0.58 5.64
CA SER A 69 -17.62 0.39 5.23
C SER A 69 -16.98 1.56 4.50
N TYR A 70 -17.80 2.33 3.79
CA TYR A 70 -17.33 3.31 2.81
C TYR A 70 -18.07 4.63 2.94
N GLU A 71 -17.36 5.73 2.67
CA GLU A 71 -17.92 7.05 2.51
C GLU A 71 -17.41 7.64 1.20
N ASP A 72 -18.33 7.94 0.28
CA ASP A 72 -17.97 8.60 -0.96
C ASP A 72 -17.79 10.10 -0.73
N THR A 73 -16.74 10.65 -1.32
CA THR A 73 -16.39 12.06 -1.21
C THR A 73 -15.85 12.54 -2.55
N THR A 74 -15.58 13.81 -2.63
CA THR A 74 -14.93 14.43 -3.79
C THR A 74 -13.51 14.77 -3.43
N GLY A 75 -12.59 14.26 -4.22
CA GLY A 75 -11.18 14.55 -4.07
C GLY A 75 -10.71 15.79 -4.82
N PRO A 76 -9.41 16.13 -4.79
CA PRO A 76 -8.83 17.21 -5.55
C PRO A 76 -9.14 17.12 -7.05
N GLY A 77 -9.32 18.26 -7.67
CA GLY A 77 -9.73 18.33 -9.06
C GLY A 77 -11.18 17.88 -9.31
N GLY A 78 -11.99 17.71 -8.23
CA GLY A 78 -13.40 17.32 -8.36
C GLY A 78 -13.61 15.83 -8.66
N ARG A 79 -12.59 14.98 -8.51
CA ARG A 79 -12.67 13.55 -8.82
C ARG A 79 -13.35 12.76 -7.71
N PRO A 80 -14.13 11.72 -8.06
CA PRO A 80 -14.67 10.79 -7.05
C PRO A 80 -13.55 10.12 -6.26
N TYR A 81 -13.77 10.01 -4.96
CA TYR A 81 -12.90 9.32 -4.01
C TYR A 81 -13.71 8.61 -2.95
N THR A 82 -13.30 7.45 -2.54
CA THR A 82 -13.97 6.70 -1.49
C THR A 82 -13.05 6.55 -0.29
N LEU A 83 -13.50 6.98 0.88
CA LEU A 83 -12.88 6.68 2.15
C LEU A 83 -13.28 5.29 2.63
N ILE A 84 -12.33 4.51 3.14
CA ILE A 84 -12.49 3.14 3.60
C ILE A 84 -12.33 3.08 5.12
N PHE A 85 -13.30 2.47 5.80
CA PHE A 85 -13.31 2.35 7.25
C PHE A 85 -13.36 0.88 7.69
N ALA A 86 -12.52 0.52 8.67
CA ALA A 86 -12.62 -0.70 9.46
C ALA A 86 -13.27 -0.37 10.81
N GLY A 87 -14.57 -0.66 10.95
CA GLY A 87 -15.38 -0.12 12.05
C GLY A 87 -15.46 1.41 11.96
N ASN A 88 -14.96 2.09 13.00
CA ASN A 88 -14.90 3.56 13.06
C ASN A 88 -13.53 4.14 12.67
N ARG A 89 -12.56 3.30 12.28
CA ARG A 89 -11.20 3.75 11.89
C ARG A 89 -11.12 3.93 10.39
N LEU A 90 -10.77 5.12 9.94
CA LEU A 90 -10.35 5.39 8.57
C LEU A 90 -9.01 4.67 8.32
N VAL A 91 -8.93 3.83 7.28
CA VAL A 91 -7.80 2.92 7.06
C VAL A 91 -7.16 3.05 5.69
N ALA A 92 -7.90 3.52 4.70
CA ALA A 92 -7.43 3.61 3.32
C ALA A 92 -8.35 4.49 2.46
N GLY A 93 -7.95 4.71 1.22
CA GLY A 93 -8.76 5.31 0.18
C GLY A 93 -8.98 4.37 -1.01
N MET A 94 -9.86 4.77 -1.92
CA MET A 94 -10.10 4.09 -3.19
C MET A 94 -10.33 5.10 -4.29
N VAL A 95 -9.66 4.90 -5.42
CA VAL A 95 -9.70 5.75 -6.60
C VAL A 95 -10.09 4.92 -7.81
N GLU A 96 -11.07 5.41 -8.59
CA GLU A 96 -11.41 4.81 -9.87
C GLU A 96 -10.44 5.27 -10.96
N MET A 97 -9.97 4.33 -11.78
CA MET A 97 -9.20 4.65 -12.98
C MET A 97 -10.14 5.14 -14.08
N ASP A 98 -9.77 6.24 -14.75
CA ASP A 98 -10.60 6.83 -15.80
C ASP A 98 -10.61 6.04 -17.11
N ASP A 99 -9.64 5.16 -17.33
CA ASP A 99 -9.45 4.46 -18.60
C ASP A 99 -9.54 2.94 -18.39
N PRO A 100 -10.61 2.28 -18.89
CA PRO A 100 -10.75 0.83 -18.80
C PRO A 100 -9.60 0.03 -19.44
N ALA A 101 -8.85 0.63 -20.38
CA ALA A 101 -7.66 -0.01 -20.95
C ALA A 101 -6.53 -0.18 -19.92
N GLN A 102 -6.69 0.39 -18.74
CA GLN A 102 -5.74 0.35 -17.63
C GLN A 102 -6.15 -0.65 -16.53
N ALA A 103 -7.14 -1.49 -16.74
CA ALA A 103 -7.59 -2.49 -15.76
C ALA A 103 -6.44 -3.39 -15.22
N ASP A 104 -5.42 -3.64 -16.05
CA ASP A 104 -4.21 -4.38 -15.65
C ASP A 104 -3.36 -3.64 -14.59
N TYR A 105 -3.69 -2.37 -14.26
CA TYR A 105 -3.00 -1.56 -13.26
C TYR A 105 -3.70 -1.51 -11.90
N THR A 106 -4.80 -2.24 -11.71
CA THR A 106 -5.48 -2.34 -10.41
C THR A 106 -4.50 -2.84 -9.34
N ARG A 107 -4.35 -2.05 -8.26
CA ARG A 107 -3.40 -2.35 -7.19
C ARG A 107 -3.63 -1.57 -5.92
N TRP A 108 -3.07 -2.07 -4.84
CA TRP A 108 -2.83 -1.29 -3.63
C TRP A 108 -1.55 -0.46 -3.78
N LEU A 109 -1.63 0.84 -3.58
CA LEU A 109 -0.50 1.75 -3.51
C LEU A 109 -0.33 2.25 -2.08
N GLY A 110 0.76 1.85 -1.42
CA GLY A 110 1.12 2.37 -0.10
C GLY A 110 1.94 3.65 -0.21
N TYR A 111 1.76 4.57 0.74
CA TYR A 111 2.51 5.83 0.82
C TYR A 111 3.46 5.80 2.02
N VAL A 112 4.73 5.95 1.74
CA VAL A 112 5.81 6.02 2.74
C VAL A 112 5.98 7.46 3.19
N SER A 113 6.02 7.68 4.51
CA SER A 113 6.36 8.97 5.11
C SER A 113 7.81 9.35 4.79
N VAL A 114 8.00 10.57 4.33
CA VAL A 114 9.30 11.20 4.07
C VAL A 114 9.30 12.64 4.58
N ASP A 115 10.47 13.13 5.02
CA ASP A 115 10.59 14.51 5.54
C ASP A 115 10.46 15.57 4.45
N ASP A 116 10.78 15.25 3.20
CA ASP A 116 10.75 16.18 2.07
C ASP A 116 10.55 15.39 0.77
N VAL A 117 9.35 15.44 0.22
CA VAL A 117 9.00 14.72 -1.02
C VAL A 117 9.86 15.17 -2.20
N SER A 118 10.25 16.45 -2.29
CA SER A 118 11.06 16.95 -3.41
C SER A 118 12.49 16.38 -3.38
N LYS A 119 13.07 16.31 -2.18
CA LYS A 119 14.39 15.66 -1.98
C LYS A 119 14.31 14.16 -2.25
N ALA A 120 13.28 13.48 -1.74
CA ALA A 120 13.07 12.06 -1.97
C ALA A 120 12.92 11.74 -3.47
N VAL A 121 12.13 12.53 -4.22
CA VAL A 121 12.00 12.37 -5.69
C VAL A 121 13.34 12.61 -6.40
N THR A 122 14.11 13.60 -5.97
CA THR A 122 15.45 13.86 -6.54
C THR A 122 16.40 12.67 -6.28
N PHE A 123 16.38 12.13 -5.07
CA PHE A 123 17.12 10.93 -4.70
C PHE A 123 16.71 9.73 -5.57
N VAL A 124 15.40 9.45 -5.70
CA VAL A 124 14.86 8.37 -6.54
C VAL A 124 15.41 8.44 -7.96
N ARG A 125 15.33 9.62 -8.61
CA ARG A 125 15.85 9.83 -9.95
C ARG A 125 17.37 9.61 -10.05
N SER A 126 18.11 10.03 -9.04
CA SER A 126 19.58 9.86 -9.00
C SER A 126 20.02 8.40 -8.87
N ARG A 127 19.09 7.51 -8.45
CA ARG A 127 19.34 6.08 -8.22
C ARG A 127 18.69 5.18 -9.28
N GLY A 128 18.23 5.73 -10.41
CA GLY A 128 17.66 4.96 -11.52
C GLY A 128 16.16 4.71 -11.44
N GLY A 129 15.49 5.19 -10.41
CA GLY A 129 14.04 5.22 -10.34
C GLY A 129 13.43 6.40 -11.10
N SER A 130 12.11 6.51 -11.10
CA SER A 130 11.40 7.60 -11.78
C SER A 130 10.25 8.14 -10.92
N ALA A 131 9.89 9.40 -11.12
CA ALA A 131 8.66 9.95 -10.58
C ALA A 131 7.59 9.85 -11.67
N VAL A 132 6.53 9.13 -11.37
CA VAL A 132 5.38 8.95 -12.24
C VAL A 132 4.41 10.13 -12.05
N VAL A 133 4.22 10.51 -10.77
CA VAL A 133 3.60 11.78 -10.41
C VAL A 133 4.63 12.56 -9.61
N GLY A 134 4.93 13.77 -10.04
CA GLY A 134 5.85 14.68 -9.36
C GLY A 134 5.27 15.18 -8.04
N PRO A 135 6.06 15.88 -7.21
CA PRO A 135 5.55 16.46 -5.99
C PRO A 135 4.34 17.35 -6.27
N VAL A 136 3.20 17.03 -5.62
CA VAL A 136 1.96 17.81 -5.66
C VAL A 136 1.51 18.18 -4.27
N ASP A 137 0.97 19.37 -4.11
CA ASP A 137 0.43 19.81 -2.83
C ASP A 137 -0.99 19.25 -2.65
N LEU A 138 -1.18 18.58 -1.51
CA LEU A 138 -2.47 18.08 -1.06
C LEU A 138 -2.97 19.00 0.05
N SER A 139 -3.95 19.87 -0.27
CA SER A 139 -4.45 20.89 0.65
C SER A 139 -4.87 20.28 1.99
N GLY A 140 -4.30 20.76 3.10
CA GLY A 140 -4.60 20.32 4.45
C GLY A 140 -4.00 18.96 4.84
N ILE A 141 -3.26 18.29 3.93
CA ILE A 141 -2.65 16.97 4.20
C ILE A 141 -1.13 17.05 4.17
N GLY A 142 -0.58 17.70 3.14
CA GLY A 142 0.84 17.76 2.91
C GLY A 142 1.21 17.76 1.44
N ARG A 143 2.34 17.14 1.10
CA ARG A 143 2.84 16.98 -0.27
C ARG A 143 3.08 15.51 -0.58
N ALA A 144 2.72 15.10 -1.79
CA ALA A 144 2.87 13.70 -2.19
C ALA A 144 3.48 13.55 -3.58
N ALA A 145 4.04 12.37 -3.83
CA ALA A 145 4.49 11.93 -5.14
C ALA A 145 4.20 10.43 -5.32
N ALA A 146 4.14 9.96 -6.56
CA ALA A 146 4.17 8.54 -6.87
C ALA A 146 5.44 8.24 -7.69
N ILE A 147 6.16 7.20 -7.29
CA ILE A 147 7.44 6.84 -7.91
C ILE A 147 7.43 5.37 -8.33
N LEU A 148 8.30 5.05 -9.28
CA LEU A 148 8.81 3.70 -9.50
C LEU A 148 10.23 3.65 -8.94
N ASP A 149 10.51 2.68 -8.11
CA ASP A 149 11.87 2.44 -7.62
C ASP A 149 12.80 1.94 -8.76
N PRO A 150 14.10 1.73 -8.52
CA PRO A 150 15.02 1.25 -9.57
C PRO A 150 14.62 -0.10 -10.17
N GLN A 151 13.83 -0.90 -9.45
CA GLN A 151 13.33 -2.21 -9.90
C GLN A 151 11.89 -2.14 -10.44
N GLN A 152 11.34 -0.94 -10.61
CA GLN A 152 10.01 -0.63 -11.14
C GLN A 152 8.84 -0.95 -10.20
N ALA A 153 9.09 -1.20 -8.91
CA ALA A 153 8.03 -1.29 -7.94
C ALA A 153 7.43 0.10 -7.65
N ALA A 154 6.10 0.20 -7.74
CA ALA A 154 5.38 1.46 -7.51
C ALA A 154 5.17 1.70 -6.01
N VAL A 155 5.45 2.93 -5.55
CA VAL A 155 5.17 3.37 -4.18
C VAL A 155 4.85 4.86 -4.15
N GLY A 156 3.96 5.26 -3.25
CA GLY A 156 3.68 6.65 -2.91
C GLY A 156 4.69 7.19 -1.90
N LEU A 157 4.96 8.48 -1.96
CA LEU A 157 5.70 9.25 -0.96
C LEU A 157 4.79 10.32 -0.41
N LEU A 158 4.78 10.53 0.90
CA LEU A 158 3.95 11.54 1.55
C LEU A 158 4.75 12.29 2.62
N GLU A 159 4.83 13.60 2.46
CA GLU A 159 5.30 14.58 3.45
C GLU A 159 4.06 15.14 4.14
N SER A 160 3.74 14.61 5.33
CA SER A 160 2.52 14.99 6.04
C SER A 160 2.65 16.37 6.70
N ALA A 161 1.64 17.22 6.50
CA ALA A 161 1.54 18.52 7.18
C ALA A 161 0.84 18.43 8.55
N VAL A 162 0.14 17.31 8.81
CA VAL A 162 -0.67 17.10 10.03
C VAL A 162 -0.07 16.09 11.01
N GLY A 163 1.06 15.48 10.64
CA GLY A 163 1.68 14.37 11.36
C GLY A 163 1.28 13.02 10.82
N ASP A 164 1.98 11.98 11.24
CA ASP A 164 1.78 10.61 10.80
C ASP A 164 0.92 9.83 11.80
N PRO A 165 0.15 8.79 11.39
CA PRO A 165 -0.53 7.91 12.32
C PRO A 165 0.43 7.36 13.38
N ASP A 166 0.09 7.50 14.67
CA ASP A 166 0.94 7.14 15.79
C ASP A 166 1.24 5.62 15.84
N ASP A 167 2.43 5.24 16.32
CA ASP A 167 2.83 3.83 16.46
C ASP A 167 2.11 3.10 17.59
N SER A 168 1.44 3.83 18.49
CA SER A 168 0.64 3.25 19.57
C SER A 168 -0.69 2.65 19.11
N LEU A 169 -1.09 2.88 17.86
CA LEU A 169 -2.31 2.33 17.30
C LEU A 169 -2.26 0.80 17.25
N PRO A 170 -3.08 0.07 18.02
CA PRO A 170 -3.03 -1.37 18.00
C PRO A 170 -3.49 -1.91 16.63
N PRO A 171 -2.82 -2.94 16.11
CA PRO A 171 -3.33 -3.66 14.96
C PRO A 171 -4.68 -4.30 15.29
N ARG A 172 -5.55 -4.45 14.30
CA ARG A 172 -6.85 -5.13 14.42
C ARG A 172 -7.27 -5.69 13.06
N PRO A 173 -8.28 -6.57 12.99
CA PRO A 173 -8.82 -7.01 11.71
C PRO A 173 -9.28 -5.83 10.85
N GLY A 174 -9.06 -5.94 9.54
CA GLY A 174 -9.44 -4.93 8.55
C GLY A 174 -8.47 -3.76 8.40
N VAL A 175 -7.34 -3.71 9.13
CA VAL A 175 -6.31 -2.68 8.91
C VAL A 175 -5.07 -3.27 8.24
N VAL A 176 -4.26 -2.41 7.63
CA VAL A 176 -2.93 -2.80 7.16
C VAL A 176 -2.05 -3.13 8.35
N VAL A 177 -1.44 -4.30 8.33
CA VAL A 177 -0.58 -4.80 9.41
C VAL A 177 0.88 -4.96 8.99
N TRP A 178 1.16 -4.97 7.68
CA TRP A 178 2.51 -5.04 7.14
C TRP A 178 2.54 -4.60 5.66
N ASN A 179 3.72 -4.19 5.18
CA ASN A 179 4.03 -4.00 3.78
C ASN A 179 5.31 -4.77 3.46
N GLU A 180 5.30 -5.53 2.37
CA GLU A 180 6.42 -6.39 1.98
C GLU A 180 6.76 -6.16 0.50
N LEU A 181 8.00 -5.77 0.21
CA LEU A 181 8.47 -5.69 -1.17
C LEU A 181 8.92 -7.07 -1.66
N VAL A 182 8.30 -7.56 -2.70
CA VAL A 182 8.78 -8.67 -3.51
C VAL A 182 9.74 -8.09 -4.55
N SER A 183 11.03 -8.45 -4.49
CA SER A 183 12.12 -7.73 -5.15
C SER A 183 12.97 -8.65 -6.03
N SER A 184 13.44 -8.15 -7.16
CA SER A 184 14.40 -8.87 -8.02
C SER A 184 15.81 -8.88 -7.41
N ASP A 185 16.19 -7.82 -6.67
CA ASP A 185 17.39 -7.73 -5.84
C ASP A 185 17.04 -7.11 -4.48
N ALA A 186 16.79 -7.97 -3.50
CA ALA A 186 16.35 -7.54 -2.18
C ALA A 186 17.44 -6.79 -1.39
N ALA A 187 18.72 -6.95 -1.72
CA ALA A 187 19.82 -6.21 -1.08
C ALA A 187 19.88 -4.77 -1.63
N GLU A 188 19.82 -4.62 -2.95
CA GLU A 188 19.79 -3.32 -3.61
C GLU A 188 18.55 -2.52 -3.19
N ALA A 189 17.37 -3.15 -3.21
CA ALA A 189 16.11 -2.52 -2.78
C ALA A 189 16.17 -2.05 -1.32
N ALA A 190 16.69 -2.88 -0.40
CA ALA A 190 16.83 -2.50 1.00
C ALA A 190 17.77 -1.28 1.16
N GLY A 191 18.91 -1.27 0.46
CA GLY A 191 19.84 -0.14 0.45
C GLY A 191 19.20 1.14 -0.11
N PHE A 192 18.38 1.00 -1.16
CA PHE A 192 17.66 2.13 -1.76
C PHE A 192 16.66 2.76 -0.78
N TYR A 193 15.74 1.96 -0.22
CA TYR A 193 14.71 2.47 0.71
C TYR A 193 15.30 2.96 2.04
N ALA A 194 16.31 2.25 2.55
CA ALA A 194 17.03 2.69 3.75
C ALA A 194 17.69 4.06 3.56
N ALA A 195 18.36 4.30 2.44
CA ALA A 195 18.99 5.57 2.14
C ALA A 195 17.98 6.68 1.83
N MET A 196 16.83 6.36 1.20
CA MET A 196 15.77 7.32 0.89
C MET A 196 15.10 7.88 2.14
N ALA A 197 14.86 7.02 3.13
CA ALA A 197 14.06 7.38 4.31
C ALA A 197 14.85 7.30 5.64
N GLY A 198 16.18 7.19 5.60
CA GLY A 198 17.03 7.17 6.80
C GLY A 198 16.76 5.97 7.71
N MET A 199 16.57 4.77 7.14
CA MET A 199 16.22 3.55 7.89
C MET A 199 17.43 2.64 8.09
N ASP A 200 17.37 1.84 9.15
CA ASP A 200 18.28 0.71 9.39
C ASP A 200 17.77 -0.55 8.70
N ILE A 201 18.69 -1.45 8.33
CA ILE A 201 18.41 -2.76 7.73
C ILE A 201 18.76 -3.84 8.74
N VAL A 202 17.80 -4.74 9.01
CA VAL A 202 18.01 -5.95 9.81
C VAL A 202 17.79 -7.17 8.93
N GLU A 203 18.80 -8.03 8.82
CA GLU A 203 18.73 -9.25 8.01
C GLU A 203 18.28 -10.45 8.85
N GLN A 204 17.39 -11.26 8.27
CA GLN A 204 16.86 -12.48 8.85
C GLN A 204 16.98 -13.60 7.82
N GLN A 205 17.59 -14.74 8.22
CA GLN A 205 17.62 -15.92 7.36
C GLN A 205 16.22 -16.56 7.32
N ARG A 206 15.71 -16.83 6.13
CA ARG A 206 14.42 -17.49 5.89
C ARG A 206 14.57 -18.55 4.79
N PRO A 207 13.63 -19.50 4.65
CA PRO A 207 13.73 -20.57 3.64
C PRO A 207 13.91 -20.08 2.20
N LEU A 208 13.31 -18.93 1.84
CA LEU A 208 13.41 -18.33 0.50
C LEU A 208 14.62 -17.37 0.35
N GLY A 209 15.52 -17.32 1.31
CA GLY A 209 16.69 -16.44 1.28
C GLY A 209 16.71 -15.41 2.41
N VAL A 210 17.54 -14.39 2.24
CA VAL A 210 17.68 -13.31 3.23
C VAL A 210 16.49 -12.37 3.14
N TYR A 211 15.70 -12.33 4.21
CA TYR A 211 14.64 -11.36 4.43
C TYR A 211 15.21 -10.12 5.10
N ARG A 212 14.89 -8.95 4.60
CA ARG A 212 15.39 -7.68 5.13
C ARG A 212 14.26 -6.87 5.72
N VAL A 213 14.40 -6.49 6.98
CA VAL A 213 13.45 -5.62 7.67
C VAL A 213 14.03 -4.21 7.72
N LEU A 214 13.29 -3.26 7.19
CA LEU A 214 13.58 -1.84 7.30
C LEU A 214 13.04 -1.31 8.63
N ARG A 215 13.87 -0.59 9.38
CA ARG A 215 13.55 -0.06 10.71
C ARG A 215 13.84 1.43 10.78
N SER A 216 12.96 2.18 11.42
CA SER A 216 13.20 3.57 11.81
C SER A 216 12.62 3.84 13.19
N GLN A 217 13.28 4.70 13.96
CA GLN A 217 12.84 5.09 15.31
C GLN A 217 12.53 3.88 16.23
N GLY A 218 13.33 2.81 16.11
CA GLY A 218 13.17 1.59 16.89
C GLY A 218 12.04 0.66 16.47
N GLN A 219 11.25 1.02 15.45
CA GLN A 219 10.12 0.24 14.94
C GLN A 219 10.44 -0.43 13.61
N GLU A 220 9.88 -1.62 13.37
CA GLU A 220 9.88 -2.26 12.06
C GLU A 220 8.85 -1.58 11.17
N ARG A 221 9.28 -1.18 9.94
CA ARG A 221 8.44 -0.39 9.01
C ARG A 221 7.96 -1.19 7.82
N ALA A 222 8.83 -2.03 7.25
CA ALA A 222 8.52 -2.86 6.09
C ALA A 222 9.47 -4.04 5.97
N GLY A 223 9.08 -5.02 5.17
CA GLY A 223 9.94 -6.14 4.80
C GLY A 223 10.33 -6.12 3.35
N ILE A 224 11.45 -6.73 3.02
CA ILE A 224 11.89 -6.94 1.63
C ILE A 224 12.36 -8.37 1.49
N MET A 225 11.80 -9.08 0.52
CA MET A 225 12.15 -10.46 0.20
C MET A 225 12.54 -10.61 -1.26
N PRO A 226 13.42 -11.56 -1.60
CA PRO A 226 13.62 -11.91 -2.99
C PRO A 226 12.34 -12.49 -3.59
N ARG A 227 12.06 -12.17 -4.86
CA ARG A 227 10.94 -12.79 -5.58
C ARG A 227 11.12 -14.31 -5.66
N PRO A 228 10.06 -15.10 -5.52
CA PRO A 228 10.16 -16.55 -5.57
C PRO A 228 10.64 -17.09 -6.93
N THR A 229 10.29 -16.42 -8.02
CA THR A 229 10.61 -16.79 -9.40
C THR A 229 10.86 -15.54 -10.24
N ASP A 230 11.60 -15.68 -11.35
CA ASP A 230 12.00 -14.54 -12.20
C ASP A 230 10.86 -13.93 -13.04
N ASP A 231 9.75 -14.61 -13.17
CA ASP A 231 8.55 -14.15 -13.87
C ASP A 231 7.64 -13.25 -13.02
N ILE A 232 7.95 -13.07 -11.73
CA ILE A 232 7.27 -12.12 -10.86
C ILE A 232 7.99 -10.77 -10.93
N GLU A 233 7.30 -9.76 -11.45
CA GLU A 233 7.79 -8.39 -11.41
C GLU A 233 7.83 -7.85 -9.97
N PRO A 234 8.79 -6.98 -9.62
CA PRO A 234 8.84 -6.37 -8.29
C PRO A 234 7.60 -5.55 -7.96
N PHE A 235 7.06 -5.74 -6.75
CA PHE A 235 5.90 -4.99 -6.28
C PHE A 235 5.80 -4.95 -4.76
N TRP A 236 5.11 -3.95 -4.22
CA TRP A 236 4.76 -3.85 -2.82
C TRP A 236 3.47 -4.64 -2.54
N LEU A 237 3.57 -5.65 -1.69
CA LEU A 237 2.45 -6.46 -1.20
C LEU A 237 1.94 -5.86 0.12
N THR A 238 0.71 -5.37 0.11
CA THR A 238 0.04 -4.86 1.31
C THR A 238 -0.64 -6.02 2.06
N HIS A 239 -0.40 -6.14 3.35
CA HIS A 239 -0.97 -7.17 4.21
C HIS A 239 -2.07 -6.60 5.08
N PHE A 240 -3.26 -7.18 4.99
CA PHE A 240 -4.41 -6.83 5.83
C PHE A 240 -4.62 -7.87 6.92
N GLY A 241 -4.87 -7.39 8.15
CA GLY A 241 -5.16 -8.27 9.27
C GLY A 241 -6.55 -8.90 9.15
N VAL A 242 -6.65 -10.20 9.40
CA VAL A 242 -7.92 -10.94 9.45
C VAL A 242 -7.99 -11.79 10.72
N VAL A 243 -9.21 -12.08 11.19
CA VAL A 243 -9.39 -12.93 12.38
C VAL A 243 -9.00 -14.39 12.10
N ASP A 244 -9.36 -14.89 10.92
CA ASP A 244 -9.10 -16.24 10.46
C ASP A 244 -8.76 -16.22 8.98
N VAL A 245 -7.53 -16.61 8.64
CA VAL A 245 -7.02 -16.56 7.26
C VAL A 245 -7.74 -17.56 6.36
N ALA A 246 -8.07 -18.76 6.87
CA ALA A 246 -8.73 -19.78 6.07
C ALA A 246 -10.17 -19.36 5.72
N VAL A 247 -10.89 -18.81 6.70
CA VAL A 247 -12.24 -18.26 6.48
C VAL A 247 -12.20 -17.08 5.52
N ALA A 248 -11.23 -16.18 5.67
CA ALA A 248 -11.10 -15.03 4.78
C ALA A 248 -10.73 -15.45 3.35
N ALA A 249 -9.84 -16.42 3.17
CA ALA A 249 -9.47 -16.97 1.86
C ALA A 249 -10.68 -17.63 1.16
N ALA A 250 -11.50 -18.39 1.88
CA ALA A 250 -12.72 -18.96 1.34
C ALA A 250 -13.73 -17.88 0.90
N ARG A 251 -13.83 -16.76 1.62
CA ARG A 251 -14.65 -15.61 1.21
C ARG A 251 -14.14 -14.94 -0.05
N VAL A 252 -12.80 -14.81 -0.20
CA VAL A 252 -12.20 -14.27 -1.43
C VAL A 252 -12.71 -15.02 -2.66
N GLU A 253 -12.70 -16.37 -2.63
CA GLU A 253 -13.19 -17.17 -3.75
C GLU A 253 -14.70 -17.03 -3.93
N ALA A 254 -15.47 -17.00 -2.85
CA ALA A 254 -16.93 -16.82 -2.90
C ALA A 254 -17.35 -15.47 -3.51
N GLU A 255 -16.53 -14.42 -3.30
CA GLU A 255 -16.77 -13.07 -3.81
C GLU A 255 -16.08 -12.79 -5.16
N GLY A 256 -15.63 -13.84 -5.86
CA GLY A 256 -15.08 -13.75 -7.22
C GLY A 256 -13.61 -13.37 -7.31
N GLY A 257 -12.88 -13.31 -6.20
CA GLY A 257 -11.44 -13.20 -6.19
C GLY A 257 -10.74 -14.56 -6.39
N GLN A 258 -9.42 -14.58 -6.30
CA GLN A 258 -8.61 -15.78 -6.45
C GLN A 258 -7.62 -15.92 -5.30
N VAL A 259 -7.44 -17.14 -4.79
CA VAL A 259 -6.38 -17.49 -3.83
C VAL A 259 -5.15 -17.94 -4.62
N LEU A 260 -4.06 -17.15 -4.58
CA LEU A 260 -2.78 -17.50 -5.22
C LEU A 260 -1.96 -18.44 -4.34
N LEU A 261 -1.88 -18.13 -3.04
CA LEU A 261 -1.25 -18.97 -2.01
C LEU A 261 -2.20 -19.07 -0.83
N GLY A 262 -2.76 -20.26 -0.61
CA GLY A 262 -3.62 -20.53 0.54
C GLY A 262 -2.83 -20.68 1.84
N PRO A 263 -3.51 -20.60 3.00
CA PRO A 263 -2.87 -20.87 4.27
C PRO A 263 -2.44 -22.35 4.34
N SER A 264 -1.15 -22.58 4.55
CA SER A 264 -0.59 -23.92 4.76
C SER A 264 0.53 -23.88 5.79
N PRO A 265 0.80 -24.97 6.51
CA PRO A 265 1.89 -25.03 7.48
C PRO A 265 3.26 -24.66 6.87
N GLU A 266 3.47 -24.96 5.60
CA GLU A 266 4.71 -24.69 4.87
C GLU A 266 4.84 -23.21 4.49
N PHE A 267 3.73 -22.46 4.48
CA PHE A 267 3.70 -21.03 4.14
C PHE A 267 3.34 -20.19 5.36
N ARG A 268 4.38 -19.61 5.98
CA ARG A 268 4.22 -18.73 7.16
C ARG A 268 3.41 -19.40 8.30
N ASP A 269 3.59 -20.69 8.51
CA ASP A 269 2.90 -21.48 9.55
C ASP A 269 1.36 -21.40 9.45
N GLY A 270 0.84 -21.29 8.24
CA GLY A 270 -0.60 -21.17 7.98
C GLY A 270 -1.21 -19.80 8.33
N SER A 271 -0.38 -18.85 8.73
CA SER A 271 -0.85 -17.53 9.23
C SER A 271 -1.08 -16.48 8.13
N MET A 272 -0.93 -16.86 6.85
CA MET A 272 -1.03 -15.93 5.72
C MET A 272 -1.61 -16.59 4.47
N ALA A 273 -2.33 -15.83 3.67
CA ALA A 273 -2.70 -16.15 2.30
C ALA A 273 -2.35 -14.96 1.39
N VAL A 274 -2.01 -15.24 0.12
CA VAL A 274 -1.89 -14.23 -0.93
C VAL A 274 -3.04 -14.41 -1.88
N VAL A 275 -3.75 -13.33 -2.16
CA VAL A 275 -5.00 -13.35 -2.92
C VAL A 275 -5.04 -12.22 -3.94
N VAL A 276 -5.94 -12.35 -4.92
CA VAL A 276 -6.25 -11.31 -5.90
C VAL A 276 -7.73 -10.96 -5.76
N ASP A 277 -8.06 -9.69 -5.71
CA ASP A 277 -9.43 -9.23 -5.77
C ASP A 277 -10.03 -9.39 -7.19
N PRO A 278 -11.35 -9.26 -7.37
CA PRO A 278 -11.96 -9.44 -8.70
C PRO A 278 -11.50 -8.45 -9.77
N ALA A 279 -10.97 -7.29 -9.36
CA ALA A 279 -10.45 -6.27 -10.27
C ALA A 279 -8.95 -6.47 -10.60
N GLY A 280 -8.25 -7.38 -9.91
CA GLY A 280 -6.86 -7.74 -10.18
C GLY A 280 -5.83 -7.26 -9.14
N ALA A 281 -6.24 -6.57 -8.06
CA ALA A 281 -5.32 -6.16 -7.03
C ALA A 281 -4.83 -7.34 -6.18
N ILE A 282 -3.51 -7.49 -6.08
CA ILE A 282 -2.86 -8.49 -5.23
C ILE A 282 -2.74 -7.93 -3.81
N LEU A 283 -3.10 -8.74 -2.81
CA LEU A 283 -2.95 -8.43 -1.39
C LEU A 283 -2.65 -9.69 -0.57
N ALA A 284 -2.13 -9.50 0.63
CA ALA A 284 -2.00 -10.57 1.61
C ALA A 284 -3.04 -10.44 2.72
N LEU A 285 -3.59 -11.57 3.12
CA LEU A 285 -4.40 -11.72 4.34
C LEU A 285 -3.50 -12.32 5.42
N LYS A 286 -3.35 -11.66 6.55
CA LYS A 286 -2.48 -12.10 7.63
C LYS A 286 -3.28 -12.32 8.90
N GLN A 287 -3.08 -13.48 9.54
CA GLN A 287 -3.69 -13.79 10.83
C GLN A 287 -3.33 -12.70 11.83
N TRP A 288 -4.36 -12.03 12.35
CA TRP A 288 -4.20 -11.11 13.46
C TRP A 288 -4.19 -11.91 14.76
N THR A 289 -3.16 -11.69 15.57
CA THR A 289 -3.06 -12.24 16.93
C THR A 289 -3.15 -11.10 17.93
N ARG A 290 -3.95 -11.30 18.97
CA ARG A 290 -4.08 -10.32 20.07
C ARG A 290 -2.79 -10.19 20.84
#